data_9af1186b50f5c463e66eb531af4c7f51
#
_entry.id   9af1186b50f5c463e66eb531af4c7f51
#
_cell.length_a   1.000
_cell.length_b   1.000
_cell.length_c   1.000
_cell.angle_alpha   90.00
_cell.angle_beta   90.00
_cell.angle_gamma   90.00
#
_symmetry.space_group_name_H-M   'P 1'
#
loop_
_entity.id
_entity.type
_entity.pdbx_description
1 polymer ?
#
loop_
_entity_poly.entity_id
_entity_poly.type
_entity_poly.pdbx_seq_one_letter_code
_entity_poly.pdbx_strand_id
1 'polypeptide(L)'
;MALPVLSWQAVLLGDPLYRPFPADLKINLSDRVDRDYKALRHAQSQWGNEEGTLITKLRTYANKANSGTVFEALGLLARADGNEEEANAFFTVAREKYSSEVDQLRQDLHIVDVYREAGNKKTAILLLKKIRENISPIPGQG
;
A
#
# COMPACT_ATOMS: atom_id res chain seq x y z
N MET A 1 25.00 23.68 -23.87
CA MET A 1 24.26 22.85 -24.85
C MET A 1 23.57 21.73 -24.13
N ALA A 2 22.25 21.75 -24.12
CA ALA A 2 21.42 20.69 -23.49
C ALA A 2 21.20 19.44 -24.38
N LEU A 3 21.71 19.44 -25.60
CA LEU A 3 21.50 18.42 -26.63
C LEU A 3 22.01 17.00 -26.28
N PRO A 4 23.11 16.77 -25.56
CA PRO A 4 23.58 15.41 -25.26
C PRO A 4 22.63 14.62 -24.39
N VAL A 5 21.97 15.24 -23.43
CA VAL A 5 21.02 14.59 -22.51
C VAL A 5 19.73 14.25 -23.24
N LEU A 6 19.22 15.13 -24.08
CA LEU A 6 18.03 14.92 -24.89
C LEU A 6 18.27 13.84 -25.96
N SER A 7 19.45 13.82 -26.58
CA SER A 7 19.84 12.80 -27.55
C SER A 7 19.90 11.40 -26.90
N TRP A 8 20.42 11.32 -25.69
CA TRP A 8 20.50 10.06 -24.95
C TRP A 8 19.12 9.54 -24.57
N GLN A 9 18.23 10.38 -24.11
CA GLN A 9 16.85 10.02 -23.83
C GLN A 9 16.08 9.62 -25.09
N ALA A 10 16.30 10.29 -26.21
CA ALA A 10 15.69 9.97 -27.50
C ALA A 10 16.16 8.59 -28.01
N VAL A 11 17.44 8.23 -27.83
CA VAL A 11 17.96 6.91 -28.20
C VAL A 11 17.32 5.81 -27.37
N LEU A 12 17.15 6.00 -26.04
CA LEU A 12 16.48 5.04 -25.16
C LEU A 12 15.01 4.83 -25.52
N LEU A 13 14.31 5.90 -25.89
CA LEU A 13 12.89 5.85 -26.28
C LEU A 13 12.67 5.34 -27.71
N GLY A 14 13.66 5.51 -28.58
CA GLY A 14 13.58 5.22 -29.99
C GLY A 14 14.19 3.89 -30.44
N ASP A 15 14.87 3.16 -29.55
CA ASP A 15 15.49 1.88 -29.89
C ASP A 15 14.49 0.72 -29.79
N PRO A 16 13.95 0.21 -30.92
CA PRO A 16 13.02 -0.90 -30.90
C PRO A 16 13.67 -2.23 -30.51
N LEU A 17 15.01 -2.30 -30.47
CA LEU A 17 15.77 -3.50 -30.07
C LEU A 17 16.13 -3.48 -28.59
N TYR A 18 15.92 -2.35 -27.91
CA TYR A 18 16.18 -2.25 -26.48
C TYR A 18 15.11 -3.00 -25.69
N ARG A 19 15.45 -4.21 -25.28
CA ARG A 19 14.66 -5.02 -24.35
C ARG A 19 15.41 -5.10 -23.02
N PRO A 20 15.08 -4.25 -22.04
CA PRO A 20 15.72 -4.26 -20.73
C PRO A 20 15.47 -5.55 -19.96
N PHE A 21 14.40 -6.27 -20.33
CA PHE A 21 14.04 -7.55 -19.73
C PHE A 21 13.91 -8.62 -20.82
N PRO A 22 14.71 -9.70 -20.79
CA PRO A 22 14.67 -10.75 -21.81
C PRO A 22 13.40 -11.63 -21.74
N ALA A 23 12.59 -11.50 -20.71
CA ALA A 23 11.35 -12.24 -20.56
C ALA A 23 10.15 -11.38 -20.89
N ASP A 24 9.18 -11.93 -21.63
CA ASP A 24 7.88 -11.32 -21.79
C ASP A 24 7.21 -11.21 -20.42
N LEU A 25 7.07 -10.00 -19.93
CA LEU A 25 6.32 -9.72 -18.71
C LEU A 25 4.85 -10.07 -18.99
N LYS A 26 4.46 -11.27 -18.63
CA LYS A 26 3.05 -11.67 -18.59
C LYS A 26 2.40 -11.00 -17.39
N ILE A 27 1.93 -9.78 -17.58
CA ILE A 27 1.12 -9.10 -16.58
C ILE A 27 -0.25 -9.78 -16.58
N ASN A 28 -0.52 -10.54 -15.53
CA ASN A 28 -1.85 -11.11 -15.34
C ASN A 28 -2.80 -10.01 -14.85
N LEU A 29 -3.44 -9.32 -15.80
CA LEU A 29 -4.39 -8.23 -15.52
C LEU A 29 -5.70 -8.71 -14.85
N SER A 30 -5.86 -10.02 -14.68
CA SER A 30 -7.00 -10.60 -13.98
C SER A 30 -6.81 -10.67 -12.47
N ASP A 31 -5.63 -10.35 -11.96
CA ASP A 31 -5.38 -10.34 -10.53
C ASP A 31 -6.26 -9.29 -9.84
N ARG A 32 -6.93 -9.72 -8.77
CA ARG A 32 -7.81 -8.89 -7.97
C ARG A 32 -7.06 -7.67 -7.40
N VAL A 33 -5.81 -7.86 -6.97
CA VAL A 33 -4.96 -6.80 -6.42
C VAL A 33 -4.73 -5.70 -7.46
N ASP A 34 -4.42 -6.07 -8.70
CA ASP A 34 -4.23 -5.09 -9.79
C ASP A 34 -5.49 -4.28 -10.07
N ARG A 35 -6.67 -4.92 -10.02
CA ARG A 35 -7.95 -4.22 -10.20
C ARG A 35 -8.20 -3.22 -9.08
N ASP A 36 -7.91 -3.61 -7.84
CA ASP A 36 -8.09 -2.75 -6.68
C ASP A 36 -7.14 -1.55 -6.73
N TYR A 37 -5.87 -1.74 -7.09
CA TYR A 37 -4.92 -0.64 -7.30
C TYR A 37 -5.35 0.31 -8.41
N LYS A 38 -5.84 -0.20 -9.52
CA LYS A 38 -6.37 0.64 -10.62
C LYS A 38 -7.59 1.44 -10.18
N ALA A 39 -8.50 0.81 -9.43
CA ALA A 39 -9.68 1.47 -8.88
C ALA A 39 -9.28 2.60 -7.90
N LEU A 40 -8.30 2.35 -7.02
CA LEU A 40 -7.77 3.34 -6.08
C LEU A 40 -7.13 4.52 -6.80
N ARG A 41 -6.28 4.28 -7.81
CA ARG A 41 -5.65 5.34 -8.60
C ARG A 41 -6.67 6.16 -9.37
N HIS A 42 -7.67 5.50 -9.94
CA HIS A 42 -8.76 6.19 -10.62
C HIS A 42 -9.58 7.05 -9.65
N ALA A 43 -9.96 6.51 -8.50
CA ALA A 43 -10.66 7.23 -7.46
C ALA A 43 -9.86 8.46 -6.99
N GLN A 44 -8.57 8.30 -6.75
CA GLN A 44 -7.70 9.40 -6.35
C GLN A 44 -7.60 10.49 -7.43
N SER A 45 -7.50 10.12 -8.71
CA SER A 45 -7.44 11.10 -9.80
C SER A 45 -8.75 11.86 -10.00
N GLN A 46 -9.89 11.24 -9.72
CA GLN A 46 -11.21 11.84 -9.90
C GLN A 46 -11.66 12.69 -8.70
N TRP A 47 -11.39 12.23 -7.49
CA TRP A 47 -11.94 12.83 -6.26
C TRP A 47 -10.89 13.21 -5.22
N GLY A 48 -9.61 13.08 -5.53
CA GLY A 48 -8.53 13.36 -4.58
C GLY A 48 -8.47 14.81 -4.10
N ASN A 49 -9.01 15.74 -4.89
CA ASN A 49 -9.08 17.17 -4.53
C ASN A 49 -10.41 17.57 -3.87
N GLU A 50 -11.35 16.63 -3.73
CA GLU A 50 -12.66 16.88 -3.12
C GLU A 50 -12.64 16.39 -1.66
N GLU A 51 -12.67 17.32 -0.73
CA GLU A 51 -12.63 17.01 0.70
C GLU A 51 -13.77 16.05 1.11
N GLY A 52 -13.41 14.92 1.69
CA GLY A 52 -14.34 13.88 2.16
C GLY A 52 -14.96 13.00 1.08
N THR A 53 -14.98 13.40 -0.19
CA THR A 53 -15.62 12.63 -1.27
C THR A 53 -14.86 11.34 -1.55
N LEU A 54 -13.54 11.40 -1.62
CA LEU A 54 -12.68 10.23 -1.84
C LEU A 54 -12.89 9.16 -0.76
N ILE A 55 -12.87 9.57 0.50
CA ILE A 55 -13.04 8.64 1.64
C ILE A 55 -14.42 7.98 1.59
N THR A 56 -15.47 8.75 1.35
CA THR A 56 -16.85 8.23 1.27
C THR A 56 -17.00 7.22 0.12
N LYS A 57 -16.46 7.52 -1.05
CA LYS A 57 -16.49 6.62 -2.21
C LYS A 57 -15.67 5.35 -1.96
N LEU A 58 -14.49 5.50 -1.37
CA LEU A 58 -13.64 4.34 -1.03
C LEU A 58 -14.27 3.46 0.05
N ARG A 59 -14.94 4.01 1.05
CA ARG A 59 -15.67 3.23 2.05
C ARG A 59 -16.77 2.38 1.42
N THR A 60 -17.56 2.98 0.55
CA THR A 60 -18.63 2.27 -0.16
C THR A 60 -18.05 1.14 -1.02
N TYR A 61 -16.94 1.41 -1.71
CA TYR A 61 -16.26 0.42 -2.53
C TYR A 61 -15.61 -0.68 -1.68
N ALA A 62 -14.97 -0.33 -0.57
CA ALA A 62 -14.33 -1.29 0.35
C ALA A 62 -15.31 -2.34 0.89
N ASN A 63 -16.47 -1.89 1.33
CA ASN A 63 -17.51 -2.77 1.84
C ASN A 63 -18.03 -3.72 0.75
N LYS A 64 -18.16 -3.26 -0.49
CA LYS A 64 -18.61 -4.07 -1.62
C LYS A 64 -17.54 -5.02 -2.12
N ALA A 65 -16.31 -4.56 -2.25
CA ALA A 65 -15.19 -5.33 -2.80
C ALA A 65 -14.59 -6.32 -1.80
N ASN A 66 -14.77 -6.09 -0.50
CA ASN A 66 -14.18 -6.90 0.57
C ASN A 66 -12.66 -7.06 0.41
N SER A 67 -11.97 -5.97 0.06
CA SER A 67 -10.56 -5.95 -0.34
C SER A 67 -9.66 -5.36 0.74
N GLY A 68 -8.63 -6.11 1.17
CA GLY A 68 -7.61 -5.62 2.09
C GLY A 68 -6.88 -4.38 1.58
N THR A 69 -6.61 -4.31 0.28
CA THR A 69 -5.92 -3.19 -0.36
C THR A 69 -6.71 -1.87 -0.22
N VAL A 70 -8.03 -1.92 -0.37
CA VAL A 70 -8.87 -0.73 -0.23
C VAL A 70 -8.97 -0.29 1.22
N PHE A 71 -9.08 -1.22 2.17
CA PHE A 71 -9.06 -0.90 3.60
C PHE A 71 -7.70 -0.35 4.05
N GLU A 72 -6.59 -0.86 3.53
CA GLU A 72 -5.26 -0.30 3.77
C GLU A 72 -5.16 1.15 3.26
N ALA A 73 -5.67 1.44 2.07
CA ALA A 73 -5.71 2.79 1.53
C ALA A 73 -6.54 3.74 2.40
N LEU A 74 -7.70 3.30 2.90
CA LEU A 74 -8.51 4.06 3.86
C LEU A 74 -7.77 4.32 5.17
N GLY A 75 -7.03 3.33 5.68
CA GLY A 75 -6.18 3.48 6.86
C GLY A 75 -5.09 4.53 6.67
N LEU A 76 -4.42 4.53 5.51
CA LEU A 76 -3.40 5.52 5.18
C LEU A 76 -3.98 6.93 5.05
N LEU A 77 -5.17 7.09 4.47
CA LEU A 77 -5.87 8.36 4.40
C LEU A 77 -6.26 8.87 5.79
N ALA A 78 -6.87 8.02 6.62
CA ALA A 78 -7.24 8.38 7.98
C ALA A 78 -6.01 8.78 8.83
N ARG A 79 -4.88 8.08 8.65
CA ARG A 79 -3.61 8.43 9.28
C ARG A 79 -3.10 9.79 8.82
N ALA A 80 -3.17 10.10 7.53
CA ALA A 80 -2.76 11.39 6.99
C ALA A 80 -3.63 12.55 7.54
N ASP A 81 -4.91 12.29 7.79
CA ASP A 81 -5.83 13.23 8.41
C ASP A 81 -5.67 13.34 9.95
N GLY A 82 -4.78 12.54 10.55
CA GLY A 82 -4.55 12.52 11.99
C GLY A 82 -5.63 11.79 12.80
N ASN A 83 -6.49 11.03 12.15
CA ASN A 83 -7.53 10.23 12.81
C ASN A 83 -6.99 8.83 13.18
N GLU A 84 -6.37 8.75 14.35
CA GLU A 84 -5.68 7.54 14.82
C GLU A 84 -6.63 6.36 15.05
N GLU A 85 -7.78 6.60 15.64
CA GLU A 85 -8.78 5.56 15.92
C GLU A 85 -9.27 4.90 14.62
N GLU A 86 -9.62 5.72 13.65
CA GLU A 86 -10.12 5.27 12.36
C GLU A 86 -9.02 4.56 11.55
N ALA A 87 -7.80 5.10 11.56
CA ALA A 87 -6.65 4.48 10.91
C ALA A 87 -6.39 3.05 11.46
N ASN A 88 -6.35 2.90 12.79
CA ASN A 88 -6.17 1.60 13.43
C ASN A 88 -7.31 0.62 13.11
N ALA A 89 -8.55 1.10 13.08
CA ALA A 89 -9.70 0.27 12.70
C ALA A 89 -9.57 -0.25 11.26
N PHE A 90 -9.22 0.60 10.31
CA PHE A 90 -9.04 0.20 8.91
C PHE A 90 -7.87 -0.76 8.71
N PHE A 91 -6.72 -0.54 9.35
CA PHE A 91 -5.58 -1.46 9.27
C PHE A 91 -5.90 -2.82 9.88
N THR A 92 -6.67 -2.86 10.96
CA THR A 92 -7.12 -4.12 11.58
C THR A 92 -8.01 -4.90 10.61
N VAL A 93 -8.98 -4.24 9.99
CA VAL A 93 -9.84 -4.87 8.98
C VAL A 93 -9.04 -5.32 7.76
N ALA A 94 -8.12 -4.48 7.28
CA ALA A 94 -7.24 -4.83 6.16
C ALA A 94 -6.43 -6.10 6.46
N ARG A 95 -5.88 -6.20 7.68
CA ARG A 95 -5.13 -7.37 8.15
C ARG A 95 -5.96 -8.66 8.06
N GLU A 96 -7.22 -8.62 8.45
CA GLU A 96 -8.12 -9.77 8.37
C GLU A 96 -8.46 -10.18 6.93
N LYS A 97 -8.42 -9.22 5.99
CA LYS A 97 -8.72 -9.47 4.57
C LYS A 97 -7.53 -9.99 3.77
N TYR A 98 -6.32 -9.77 4.24
CA TYR A 98 -5.12 -10.29 3.60
C TYR A 98 -4.87 -11.76 4.00
N SER A 99 -4.58 -12.58 3.01
CA SER A 99 -4.18 -13.99 3.20
C SER A 99 -2.67 -14.17 3.36
N SER A 100 -1.89 -13.22 2.88
CA SER A 100 -0.43 -13.23 2.95
C SER A 100 0.07 -12.76 4.31
N GLU A 101 0.94 -13.54 4.96
CA GLU A 101 1.57 -13.16 6.23
C GLU A 101 2.39 -11.86 6.12
N VAL A 102 3.02 -11.63 4.97
CA VAL A 102 3.78 -10.40 4.71
C VAL A 102 2.87 -9.18 4.69
N ASP A 103 1.69 -9.30 4.06
CA ASP A 103 0.72 -8.22 4.00
C ASP A 103 0.08 -7.97 5.38
N GLN A 104 -0.17 -9.02 6.15
CA GLN A 104 -0.66 -8.92 7.53
C GLN A 104 0.37 -8.23 8.43
N LEU A 105 1.64 -8.61 8.30
CA LEU A 105 2.74 -7.95 9.02
C LEU A 105 2.85 -6.47 8.68
N ARG A 106 2.68 -6.11 7.40
CA ARG A 106 2.67 -4.71 6.97
C ARG A 106 1.56 -3.92 7.67
N GLN A 107 0.36 -4.49 7.83
CA GLN A 107 -0.72 -3.85 8.58
C GLN A 107 -0.38 -3.67 10.06
N ASP A 108 0.20 -4.69 10.68
CA ASP A 108 0.65 -4.61 12.07
C ASP A 108 1.69 -3.48 12.26
N LEU A 109 2.61 -3.31 11.31
CA LEU A 109 3.58 -2.21 11.33
C LEU A 109 2.93 -0.84 11.11
N HIS A 110 1.90 -0.73 10.27
CA HIS A 110 1.13 0.51 10.15
C HIS A 110 0.47 0.90 11.47
N ILE A 111 -0.09 -0.05 12.19
CA ILE A 111 -0.70 0.19 13.51
C ILE A 111 0.37 0.68 14.52
N VAL A 112 1.55 0.09 14.51
CA VAL A 112 2.68 0.55 15.35
C VAL A 112 3.05 1.99 15.02
N ASP A 113 3.10 2.34 13.73
CA ASP A 113 3.43 3.69 13.29
C ASP A 113 2.37 4.71 13.74
N VAL A 114 1.08 4.37 13.70
CA VAL A 114 0.01 5.22 14.22
C VAL A 114 0.22 5.52 15.69
N TYR A 115 0.48 4.51 16.52
CA TYR A 115 0.76 4.71 17.95
C TYR A 115 2.04 5.51 18.21
N ARG A 116 3.06 5.34 17.38
CA ARG A 116 4.32 6.09 17.47
C ARG A 116 4.08 7.58 17.18
N GLU A 117 3.33 7.90 16.14
CA GLU A 117 2.98 9.27 15.73
C GLU A 117 2.09 9.95 16.77
N ALA A 118 1.18 9.21 17.39
CA ALA A 118 0.36 9.63 18.52
C ALA A 118 1.15 9.92 19.81
N GLY A 119 2.46 9.63 19.81
CA GLY A 119 3.29 9.78 21.00
C GLY A 119 3.17 8.62 22.01
N ASN A 120 2.36 7.61 21.73
CA ASN A 120 2.18 6.44 22.59
C ASN A 120 3.29 5.40 22.39
N LYS A 121 4.52 5.79 22.72
CA LYS A 121 5.72 4.97 22.51
C LYS A 121 5.68 3.65 23.26
N LYS A 122 5.06 3.61 24.44
CA LYS A 122 4.96 2.38 25.26
C LYS A 122 4.16 1.31 24.53
N THR A 123 2.99 1.66 24.00
CA THR A 123 2.14 0.74 23.23
C THR A 123 2.84 0.31 21.94
N ALA A 124 3.47 1.22 21.21
CA ALA A 124 4.22 0.90 20.01
C ALA A 124 5.35 -0.13 20.28
N ILE A 125 6.12 0.03 21.37
CA ILE A 125 7.18 -0.91 21.74
C ILE A 125 6.61 -2.28 22.11
N LEU A 126 5.50 -2.33 22.85
CA LEU A 126 4.85 -3.59 23.22
C LEU A 126 4.35 -4.35 21.98
N LEU A 127 3.74 -3.64 21.01
CA LEU A 127 3.30 -4.23 19.76
C LEU A 127 4.48 -4.75 18.93
N LEU A 128 5.57 -4.00 18.82
CA LEU A 128 6.79 -4.45 18.13
C LEU A 128 7.38 -5.71 18.74
N LYS A 129 7.41 -5.81 20.06
CA LYS A 129 7.88 -7.03 20.75
C LYS A 129 6.99 -8.23 20.41
N LYS A 130 5.67 -8.05 20.46
CA LYS A 130 4.69 -9.09 20.11
C LYS A 130 4.83 -9.52 18.64
N ILE A 131 5.00 -8.57 17.72
CA ILE A 131 5.23 -8.86 16.30
C ILE A 131 6.50 -9.70 16.14
N ARG A 132 7.60 -9.31 16.79
CA ARG A 132 8.87 -10.04 16.73
C ARG A 132 8.76 -11.48 17.25
N GLU A 133 7.98 -11.70 18.30
CA GLU A 133 7.75 -13.03 18.86
C GLU A 133 6.94 -13.93 17.92
N ASN A 134 6.06 -13.36 17.12
CA ASN A 134 5.22 -14.07 16.16
C ASN A 134 5.90 -14.32 14.82
N ILE A 135 6.98 -13.63 14.50
CA ILE A 135 7.75 -13.88 13.27
C ILE A 135 8.59 -15.12 13.49
N SER A 136 8.30 -16.19 12.76
CA SER A 136 9.13 -17.39 12.73
C SER A 136 10.56 -17.04 12.31
N PRO A 137 11.59 -17.60 12.99
CA PRO A 137 12.97 -17.36 12.57
C PRO A 137 13.17 -17.80 11.13
N ILE A 138 13.82 -16.94 10.34
CA ILE A 138 14.15 -17.24 8.95
C ILE A 138 15.00 -18.51 8.93
N PRO A 139 14.60 -19.57 8.15
CA PRO A 139 15.40 -20.78 8.07
C PRO A 139 16.82 -20.46 7.60
N GLY A 140 17.85 -20.78 8.39
CA GLY A 140 19.26 -20.55 8.07
C GLY A 140 19.95 -19.41 8.82
N GLN A 141 19.25 -18.65 9.64
CA GLN A 141 19.83 -17.72 10.63
C GLN A 141 19.73 -18.34 12.03
N GLY A 142 20.69 -19.13 12.33
CA GLY A 142 20.92 -19.67 13.67
C GLY A 142 21.94 -18.82 14.41
#